data_dccda0752b7e12621f6ffe1972d7987e
#
_entry.id   dccda0752b7e12621f6ffe1972d7987e
#
_cell.length_a   1.000
_cell.length_b   1.000
_cell.length_c   1.000
_cell.angle_alpha   90.00
_cell.angle_beta   90.00
_cell.angle_gamma   90.00
#
_symmetry.space_group_name_H-M   'P 1'
#
loop_
_entity.id
_entity.type
_entity.pdbx_description
1 polymer ?
#
loop_
_entity_poly.entity_id
_entity_poly.type
_entity_poly.pdbx_seq_one_letter_code
_entity_poly.pdbx_strand_id
1 'polypeptide(L)'
;MDEIDETIIISLSNPANATLGTNVVHTVTIQDDDSPPDIDFDLTSSSGGEANPSKAITVNLSAISSKDVTVDYVVTGTATGSGTDYALADGTLTISAGSTSGTITIENIADDSLDEENETVIITLSSPSNATLGLSLIHI
;
A
#
# COMPACT_ATOMS: atom_id res chain seq x y z
N MET A 1 -8.83 -9.32 10.93
CA MET A 1 -8.31 -8.07 10.29
C MET A 1 -7.04 -7.68 11.02
N ASP A 2 -5.93 -7.54 10.30
CA ASP A 2 -4.65 -7.14 10.90
C ASP A 2 -4.79 -5.79 11.63
N GLU A 3 -4.59 -5.79 12.94
CA GLU A 3 -4.85 -4.67 13.85
C GLU A 3 -3.66 -4.45 14.80
N ILE A 4 -3.71 -3.38 15.56
CA ILE A 4 -2.79 -3.19 16.68
C ILE A 4 -3.36 -3.87 17.93
N ASP A 5 -2.50 -4.31 18.83
CA ASP A 5 -2.93 -4.78 20.14
C ASP A 5 -3.73 -3.73 20.87
N GLU A 6 -4.85 -4.12 21.48
CA GLU A 6 -5.72 -3.24 22.24
C GLU A 6 -5.63 -3.49 23.74
N THR A 7 -6.00 -2.50 24.55
CA THR A 7 -5.96 -2.63 26.00
C THR A 7 -7.28 -2.26 26.67
N ILE A 8 -7.65 -3.02 27.68
CA ILE A 8 -8.72 -2.73 28.60
C ILE A 8 -8.08 -2.41 29.96
N ILE A 9 -8.35 -1.21 30.50
CA ILE A 9 -7.83 -0.78 31.79
C ILE A 9 -8.98 -0.73 32.78
N ILE A 10 -8.86 -1.49 33.86
CA ILE A 10 -9.84 -1.56 34.95
C ILE A 10 -9.21 -0.91 36.18
N SER A 11 -9.86 0.12 36.72
CA SER A 11 -9.43 0.82 37.93
C SER A 11 -10.46 0.69 39.05
N LEU A 12 -10.01 0.31 40.22
CA LEU A 12 -10.84 0.25 41.44
C LEU A 12 -10.85 1.61 42.13
N SER A 13 -12.03 2.06 42.60
CA SER A 13 -12.19 3.29 43.33
C SER A 13 -13.33 3.22 44.35
N ASN A 14 -13.37 4.19 45.28
CA ASN A 14 -14.45 4.40 46.24
C ASN A 14 -14.88 3.13 47.02
N PRO A 15 -13.98 2.45 47.72
CA PRO A 15 -14.33 1.23 48.46
C PRO A 15 -15.28 1.58 49.60
N ALA A 16 -16.26 0.70 49.87
CA ALA A 16 -17.10 0.77 51.09
C ALA A 16 -16.69 -0.36 52.02
N ASN A 17 -16.57 -0.05 53.34
CA ASN A 17 -16.12 -0.98 54.36
C ASN A 17 -14.77 -1.64 54.11
N ALA A 18 -13.91 -0.98 53.31
CA ALA A 18 -12.55 -1.41 52.98
C ALA A 18 -11.70 -0.18 52.63
N THR A 19 -10.39 -0.40 52.50
CA THR A 19 -9.45 0.61 52.00
C THR A 19 -8.81 0.07 50.73
N LEU A 20 -8.48 0.97 49.79
CA LEU A 20 -7.76 0.59 48.57
C LEU A 20 -6.33 0.13 48.92
N GLY A 21 -5.93 -0.99 48.34
CA GLY A 21 -4.55 -1.46 48.39
C GLY A 21 -3.67 -0.76 47.38
N THR A 22 -2.50 -1.33 47.08
CA THR A 22 -1.55 -0.77 46.10
C THR A 22 -1.86 -1.16 44.65
N ASN A 23 -2.47 -2.32 44.41
CA ASN A 23 -2.78 -2.85 43.09
C ASN A 23 -4.24 -2.54 42.74
N VAL A 24 -4.49 -1.31 42.34
CA VAL A 24 -5.86 -0.81 42.04
C VAL A 24 -6.15 -0.67 40.56
N VAL A 25 -5.17 -0.96 39.71
CA VAL A 25 -5.29 -0.92 38.25
C VAL A 25 -4.89 -2.28 37.68
N HIS A 26 -5.71 -2.80 36.78
CA HIS A 26 -5.41 -4.00 36.02
C HIS A 26 -5.57 -3.70 34.54
N THR A 27 -4.56 -4.04 33.73
CA THR A 27 -4.57 -3.90 32.29
C THR A 27 -4.66 -5.27 31.63
N VAL A 28 -5.64 -5.46 30.77
CA VAL A 28 -5.76 -6.63 29.89
C VAL A 28 -5.34 -6.18 28.50
N THR A 29 -4.42 -6.89 27.88
CA THR A 29 -4.05 -6.69 26.47
C THR A 29 -4.77 -7.74 25.64
N ILE A 30 -5.49 -7.28 24.61
CA ILE A 30 -6.06 -8.10 23.55
C ILE A 30 -5.04 -8.07 22.41
N GLN A 31 -4.42 -9.22 22.16
CA GLN A 31 -3.38 -9.34 21.14
C GLN A 31 -4.03 -9.60 19.78
N ASP A 32 -3.54 -8.92 18.75
CA ASP A 32 -3.87 -9.25 17.36
C ASP A 32 -3.21 -10.57 16.97
N ASP A 33 -3.96 -11.47 16.37
CA ASP A 33 -3.49 -12.78 15.90
C ASP A 33 -3.63 -12.94 14.38
N ASP A 34 -4.00 -11.88 13.67
CA ASP A 34 -4.10 -11.86 12.22
C ASP A 34 -2.74 -11.57 11.56
N SER A 35 -2.52 -12.17 10.40
CA SER A 35 -1.33 -11.89 9.59
C SER A 35 -1.52 -10.64 8.75
N PRO A 36 -0.45 -9.86 8.50
CA PRO A 36 -0.49 -8.77 7.54
C PRO A 36 -0.96 -9.25 6.16
N PRO A 37 -1.71 -8.42 5.40
CA PRO A 37 -2.14 -8.78 4.05
C PRO A 37 -0.95 -8.87 3.08
N ASP A 38 -1.13 -9.63 2.00
CA ASP A 38 -0.22 -9.56 0.85
C ASP A 38 -0.56 -8.33 0.01
N ILE A 39 0.47 -7.69 -0.54
CA ILE A 39 0.35 -6.56 -1.47
C ILE A 39 0.92 -6.94 -2.82
N ASP A 40 0.14 -6.77 -3.90
CA ASP A 40 0.55 -7.08 -5.26
C ASP A 40 -0.16 -6.21 -6.30
N PHE A 41 0.28 -6.32 -7.56
CA PHE A 41 -0.43 -5.71 -8.67
C PHE A 41 -1.67 -6.52 -9.04
N ASP A 42 -2.76 -5.82 -9.40
CA ASP A 42 -3.98 -6.45 -9.94
C ASP A 42 -3.71 -7.28 -11.20
N LEU A 43 -2.86 -6.75 -12.07
CA LEU A 43 -2.42 -7.40 -13.32
C LEU A 43 -0.89 -7.41 -13.40
N THR A 44 -0.32 -8.50 -13.90
CA THR A 44 1.14 -8.61 -14.10
C THR A 44 1.64 -7.84 -15.32
N SER A 45 0.76 -7.46 -16.24
CA SER A 45 1.07 -6.63 -17.40
C SER A 45 -0.18 -5.95 -17.94
N SER A 46 0.02 -4.83 -18.62
CA SER A 46 -1.02 -4.14 -19.37
C SER A 46 -0.38 -3.40 -20.55
N SER A 47 -1.20 -2.96 -21.50
CA SER A 47 -0.77 -2.16 -22.64
C SER A 47 -1.67 -0.94 -22.79
N GLY A 48 -1.19 0.05 -23.51
CA GLY A 48 -1.94 1.26 -23.85
C GLY A 48 -1.35 1.89 -25.12
N GLY A 49 -2.14 2.65 -25.83
CA GLY A 49 -1.65 3.49 -26.93
C GLY A 49 -1.37 4.91 -26.42
N GLU A 50 -0.45 5.61 -27.06
CA GLU A 50 -0.01 6.97 -26.73
C GLU A 50 -1.15 8.00 -26.75
N ALA A 51 -2.19 7.77 -27.53
CA ALA A 51 -3.41 8.60 -27.54
C ALA A 51 -4.14 8.67 -26.18
N ASN A 52 -3.76 7.82 -25.21
CA ASN A 52 -4.28 7.90 -23.85
C ASN A 52 -3.25 8.60 -22.95
N PRO A 53 -3.53 9.82 -22.47
CA PRO A 53 -2.54 10.65 -21.78
C PRO A 53 -2.15 10.11 -20.38
N SER A 54 -2.84 9.09 -19.88
CA SER A 54 -2.54 8.48 -18.58
C SER A 54 -2.92 7.01 -18.53
N LYS A 55 -2.24 6.27 -17.64
CA LYS A 55 -2.53 4.87 -17.34
C LYS A 55 -2.52 4.64 -15.84
N ALA A 56 -3.65 4.19 -15.31
CA ALA A 56 -3.77 3.80 -13.90
C ALA A 56 -3.38 2.34 -13.70
N ILE A 57 -2.54 2.09 -12.71
CA ILE A 57 -2.08 0.76 -12.30
C ILE A 57 -2.61 0.49 -10.91
N THR A 58 -3.42 -0.54 -10.76
CA THR A 58 -4.02 -0.91 -9.47
C THR A 58 -3.10 -1.85 -8.69
N VAL A 59 -2.92 -1.54 -7.42
CA VAL A 59 -2.23 -2.36 -6.42
C VAL A 59 -3.25 -2.79 -5.39
N ASN A 60 -3.32 -4.08 -5.10
CA ASN A 60 -4.31 -4.70 -4.22
C ASN A 60 -3.69 -5.22 -2.93
N LEU A 61 -4.52 -5.28 -1.89
CA LEU A 61 -4.27 -6.05 -0.68
C LEU A 61 -5.14 -7.31 -0.67
N SER A 62 -4.59 -8.43 -0.21
CA SER A 62 -5.32 -9.70 -0.07
C SER A 62 -6.42 -9.65 0.99
N ALA A 63 -6.32 -8.73 1.95
CA ALA A 63 -7.29 -8.51 3.01
C ALA A 63 -7.27 -7.05 3.50
N ILE A 64 -8.33 -6.63 4.16
CA ILE A 64 -8.39 -5.34 4.86
C ILE A 64 -7.42 -5.34 6.05
N SER A 65 -6.68 -4.24 6.24
CA SER A 65 -5.91 -3.94 7.44
C SER A 65 -6.48 -2.70 8.14
N SER A 66 -6.41 -2.64 9.45
CA SER A 66 -6.72 -1.43 10.23
C SER A 66 -5.55 -0.44 10.27
N LYS A 67 -4.41 -0.82 9.68
CA LYS A 67 -3.20 -0.01 9.57
C LYS A 67 -3.06 0.54 8.15
N ASP A 68 -2.45 1.71 8.01
CA ASP A 68 -1.99 2.17 6.70
C ASP A 68 -0.91 1.22 6.19
N VAL A 69 -1.06 0.77 4.95
CA VAL A 69 -0.07 -0.05 4.25
C VAL A 69 0.70 0.83 3.29
N THR A 70 2.02 0.79 3.34
CA THR A 70 2.88 1.49 2.38
C THR A 70 3.73 0.50 1.60
N VAL A 71 4.05 0.84 0.36
CA VAL A 71 4.97 0.10 -0.49
C VAL A 71 5.73 1.08 -1.36
N ASP A 72 7.05 0.90 -1.44
CA ASP A 72 7.88 1.67 -2.35
C ASP A 72 7.80 1.07 -3.76
N TYR A 73 7.91 1.93 -4.77
CA TYR A 73 8.00 1.48 -6.15
C TYR A 73 9.11 2.20 -6.90
N VAL A 74 9.76 1.45 -7.78
CA VAL A 74 10.81 1.93 -8.68
C VAL A 74 10.34 1.77 -10.12
N VAL A 75 10.60 2.77 -10.95
CA VAL A 75 10.17 2.82 -12.35
C VAL A 75 11.38 2.67 -13.26
N THR A 76 11.33 1.69 -14.17
CA THR A 76 12.36 1.39 -15.16
C THR A 76 11.69 1.07 -16.50
N GLY A 77 12.46 0.67 -17.49
CA GLY A 77 11.94 0.27 -18.81
C GLY A 77 12.74 0.86 -19.95
N THR A 78 12.23 0.77 -21.15
CA THR A 78 12.84 1.36 -22.37
C THR A 78 12.32 2.77 -22.65
N ALA A 79 11.08 3.08 -22.24
CA ALA A 79 10.51 4.41 -22.33
C ALA A 79 11.28 5.41 -21.45
N THR A 80 11.42 6.63 -21.92
CA THR A 80 12.14 7.71 -21.24
C THR A 80 11.20 8.52 -20.35
N GLY A 81 11.40 8.43 -19.04
CA GLY A 81 10.62 9.18 -18.06
C GLY A 81 10.92 10.69 -18.04
N SER A 82 10.53 11.35 -16.96
CA SER A 82 10.73 12.80 -16.72
C SER A 82 10.00 13.71 -17.73
N GLY A 83 8.89 13.23 -18.29
CA GLY A 83 8.04 14.00 -19.18
C GLY A 83 8.47 13.98 -20.65
N THR A 84 9.38 13.07 -21.04
CA THR A 84 9.68 12.81 -22.46
C THR A 84 8.59 11.90 -23.04
N ASP A 85 8.53 10.64 -22.63
CA ASP A 85 7.49 9.69 -23.09
C ASP A 85 6.37 9.54 -22.04
N TYR A 86 6.70 9.74 -20.75
CA TYR A 86 5.75 9.72 -19.65
C TYR A 86 6.25 10.49 -18.42
N ALA A 87 5.37 10.74 -17.46
CA ALA A 87 5.72 11.26 -16.14
C ALA A 87 5.31 10.29 -15.04
N LEU A 88 6.28 9.64 -14.45
CA LEU A 88 6.19 8.89 -13.20
C LEU A 88 7.60 8.72 -12.63
N ALA A 89 7.84 9.27 -11.45
CA ALA A 89 9.08 9.05 -10.71
C ALA A 89 8.92 7.87 -9.73
N ASP A 90 10.04 7.34 -9.23
CA ASP A 90 10.04 6.43 -8.08
C ASP A 90 9.30 7.07 -6.90
N GLY A 91 8.62 6.27 -6.11
CA GLY A 91 7.84 6.80 -5.01
C GLY A 91 7.35 5.75 -4.03
N THR A 92 6.45 6.17 -3.16
CA THR A 92 5.78 5.31 -2.18
C THR A 92 4.29 5.42 -2.37
N LEU A 93 3.61 4.28 -2.51
CA LEU A 93 2.16 4.18 -2.49
C LEU A 93 1.70 3.94 -1.05
N THR A 94 0.69 4.67 -0.62
CA THR A 94 -0.02 4.43 0.65
C THR A 94 -1.44 3.96 0.38
N ILE A 95 -1.81 2.81 0.92
CA ILE A 95 -3.18 2.30 0.96
C ILE A 95 -3.68 2.54 2.38
N SER A 96 -4.65 3.42 2.53
CA SER A 96 -5.16 3.82 3.85
C SER A 96 -5.86 2.66 4.56
N ALA A 97 -5.79 2.66 5.89
CA ALA A 97 -6.52 1.73 6.75
C ALA A 97 -7.99 1.57 6.30
N GLY A 98 -8.47 0.33 6.25
CA GLY A 98 -9.82 -0.01 5.80
C GLY A 98 -10.00 -0.09 4.28
N SER A 99 -8.98 0.23 3.49
CA SER A 99 -8.98 0.09 2.02
C SER A 99 -8.31 -1.22 1.61
N THR A 100 -8.67 -1.72 0.42
CA THR A 100 -8.10 -2.96 -0.16
C THR A 100 -7.30 -2.70 -1.43
N SER A 101 -7.20 -1.45 -1.88
CA SER A 101 -6.46 -1.11 -3.09
C SER A 101 -5.96 0.33 -3.09
N GLY A 102 -4.94 0.57 -3.89
CA GLY A 102 -4.42 1.89 -4.24
C GLY A 102 -4.05 1.94 -5.72
N THR A 103 -3.70 3.11 -6.21
CA THR A 103 -3.41 3.34 -7.63
C THR A 103 -2.10 4.09 -7.79
N ILE A 104 -1.24 3.60 -8.69
CA ILE A 104 -0.09 4.31 -9.23
C ILE A 104 -0.50 4.77 -10.62
N THR A 105 -0.35 6.06 -10.93
CA THR A 105 -0.76 6.60 -12.23
C THR A 105 0.46 7.06 -13.02
N ILE A 106 0.63 6.50 -14.22
CA ILE A 106 1.56 7.01 -15.22
C ILE A 106 0.83 8.15 -15.92
N GLU A 107 1.41 9.34 -15.91
CA GLU A 107 0.83 10.56 -16.47
C GLU A 107 1.64 11.09 -17.64
N ASN A 108 1.05 12.02 -18.40
CA ASN A 108 1.69 12.70 -19.52
C ASN A 108 2.35 11.73 -20.51
N ILE A 109 1.62 10.66 -20.87
CA ILE A 109 2.06 9.79 -21.96
C ILE A 109 2.03 10.66 -23.24
N ALA A 110 3.18 10.75 -23.88
CA ALA A 110 3.36 11.61 -25.05
C ALA A 110 2.79 10.91 -26.28
N ASP A 111 1.90 11.61 -27.00
CA ASP A 111 1.35 11.21 -28.28
C ASP A 111 1.92 12.15 -29.35
N ASP A 112 2.80 11.64 -30.19
CA ASP A 112 3.38 12.41 -31.27
C ASP A 112 3.12 11.74 -32.64
N SER A 113 3.71 12.24 -33.71
CA SER A 113 3.52 11.73 -35.07
C SER A 113 4.71 10.94 -35.61
N LEU A 114 5.66 10.62 -34.75
CA LEU A 114 6.83 9.81 -35.13
C LEU A 114 6.43 8.33 -35.14
N ASP A 115 7.00 7.59 -36.08
CA ASP A 115 6.89 6.13 -36.11
C ASP A 115 7.96 5.56 -35.18
N GLU A 116 7.54 5.03 -34.04
CA GLU A 116 8.43 4.54 -32.99
C GLU A 116 8.22 3.05 -32.71
N GLU A 117 9.23 2.42 -32.12
CA GLU A 117 9.11 1.04 -31.61
C GLU A 117 8.31 1.06 -30.30
N ASN A 118 7.60 -0.05 -30.02
CA ASN A 118 6.93 -0.20 -28.75
C ASN A 118 7.92 -0.12 -27.57
N GLU A 119 7.61 0.69 -26.60
CA GLU A 119 8.40 0.89 -25.40
C GLU A 119 7.74 0.31 -24.14
N THR A 120 8.51 0.16 -23.08
CA THR A 120 8.04 -0.42 -21.83
C THR A 120 8.28 0.52 -20.66
N VAL A 121 7.31 0.54 -19.74
CA VAL A 121 7.46 1.06 -18.37
C VAL A 121 7.32 -0.12 -17.42
N ILE A 122 8.30 -0.34 -16.57
CA ILE A 122 8.34 -1.44 -15.60
C ILE A 122 8.28 -0.84 -14.20
N ILE A 123 7.27 -1.22 -13.43
CA ILE A 123 7.11 -0.79 -12.05
C ILE A 123 7.40 -1.98 -11.14
N THR A 124 8.31 -1.82 -10.20
CA THR A 124 8.71 -2.85 -9.23
C THR A 124 8.37 -2.39 -7.82
N LEU A 125 7.57 -3.18 -7.10
CA LEU A 125 7.25 -2.94 -5.70
C LEU A 125 8.35 -3.47 -4.77
N SER A 126 8.61 -2.76 -3.67
CA SER A 126 9.60 -3.13 -2.66
C SER A 126 9.26 -2.54 -1.29
N SER A 127 9.96 -3.03 -0.26
CA SER A 127 9.91 -2.46 1.10
C SER A 127 8.49 -2.23 1.65
N PRO A 128 7.58 -3.22 1.63
CA PRO A 128 6.24 -3.03 2.17
C PRO A 128 6.30 -2.83 3.68
N SER A 129 5.38 -2.00 4.19
CA SER A 129 5.13 -1.84 5.63
C SER A 129 3.68 -2.23 5.93
N ASN A 130 3.47 -3.01 6.98
CA ASN A 130 2.18 -3.59 7.37
C ASN A 130 1.56 -4.51 6.29
N ALA A 131 2.39 -5.05 5.41
CA ALA A 131 2.02 -6.02 4.38
C ALA A 131 3.24 -6.88 4.00
N THR A 132 2.99 -7.99 3.29
CA THR A 132 4.02 -8.81 2.65
C THR A 132 3.91 -8.70 1.13
N LEU A 133 5.04 -8.81 0.40
CA LEU A 133 5.01 -8.74 -1.06
C LEU A 133 4.43 -10.02 -1.65
N GLY A 134 3.42 -9.86 -2.50
CA GLY A 134 2.96 -10.89 -3.45
C GLY A 134 3.73 -10.80 -4.77
N LEU A 135 3.04 -10.64 -5.91
CA LEU A 135 3.66 -10.37 -7.21
C LEU A 135 4.07 -8.89 -7.31
N SER A 136 5.37 -8.61 -7.38
CA SER A 136 5.92 -7.27 -7.22
C SER A 136 6.36 -6.58 -8.51
N LEU A 137 6.18 -7.20 -9.68
CA LEU A 137 6.65 -6.71 -10.97
C LEU A 137 5.51 -6.58 -11.98
N ILE A 138 5.41 -5.44 -12.65
CA ILE A 138 4.50 -5.21 -13.77
C ILE A 138 5.26 -4.63 -14.97
N HIS A 139 4.87 -5.07 -16.18
CA HIS A 139 5.36 -4.58 -17.47
C HIS A 139 4.22 -3.92 -18.24
N ILE A 140 4.48 -2.78 -18.83
CA ILE A 140 3.55 -2.05 -19.70
C ILE A 140 4.21 -1.83 -21.06
#